data_35d29f87cc3e8deedb87f4a928e8c2e4
#
_entry.id   35d29f87cc3e8deedb87f4a928e8c2e4
#
_cell.length_a   1.000
_cell.length_b   1.000
_cell.length_c   1.000
_cell.angle_alpha   90.00
_cell.angle_beta   90.00
_cell.angle_gamma   90.00
#
_symmetry.space_group_name_H-M   'P 1'
#
loop_
_entity.id
_entity.type
_entity.pdbx_description
1 polymer ?
#
loop_
_entity_poly.entity_id
_entity_poly.type
_entity_poly.pdbx_seq_one_letter_code
_entity_poly.pdbx_strand_id
1 'polypeptide(L)'
;LYGMYKGQANILIPNPRDLPAVIGELRKYKPSFFPAVNTLFNALVNNEEFKQLDHSNLKMAMGGGMAVLPSTAAAWKKVTGTIIIEGYGLSETSPVATANPPTTTEFSGTIGIPLPLTEVTLLDDDGNEVALGEQGEISIRGPQVMKGYWNRPDETAKVMTADGYFRTGDVGVVDSRGYFKIVDRKKDMILVSGFNVYPSEIEEVLAQHPKVLEVAAIGVPDEKSGEVPKLFIVKKDQSLTTEEVLAYAKQNLTGYKCPRYVEFMDELPKSNVGKILRKDLRKPA
;
A
#
# COMPACT_ATOMS: atom_id res chain seq x y z
N LEU A 1 3.47 -12.17 17.28
CA LEU A 1 3.55 -12.08 18.77
C LEU A 1 2.18 -11.93 19.44
N TYR A 2 1.30 -11.03 18.96
CA TYR A 2 -0.01 -10.82 19.57
C TYR A 2 -0.87 -12.10 19.63
N GLY A 3 -0.98 -12.84 18.53
CA GLY A 3 -1.70 -14.10 18.50
C GLY A 3 -1.14 -15.12 19.48
N MET A 4 0.19 -15.22 19.57
CA MET A 4 0.86 -16.11 20.55
C MET A 4 0.57 -15.66 21.99
N TYR A 5 0.66 -14.35 22.26
CA TYR A 5 0.33 -13.80 23.58
C TYR A 5 -1.12 -14.10 24.00
N LYS A 6 -2.04 -14.12 23.04
CA LYS A 6 -3.46 -14.44 23.27
C LYS A 6 -3.77 -15.95 23.21
N GLY A 7 -2.77 -16.82 23.08
CA GLY A 7 -2.95 -18.27 22.97
C GLY A 7 -3.66 -18.72 21.69
N GLN A 8 -3.60 -17.91 20.63
CA GLN A 8 -4.20 -18.25 19.34
C GLN A 8 -3.30 -19.17 18.53
N ALA A 9 -3.90 -20.11 17.80
CA ALA A 9 -3.19 -20.91 16.81
C ALA A 9 -2.74 -19.99 15.65
N ASN A 10 -1.45 -20.10 15.27
CA ASN A 10 -0.89 -19.34 14.16
C ASN A 10 -0.50 -20.32 13.05
N ILE A 11 -1.08 -20.15 11.86
CA ILE A 11 -0.75 -20.93 10.68
C ILE A 11 0.32 -20.14 9.91
N LEU A 12 1.52 -20.68 9.86
CA LEU A 12 2.65 -20.05 9.19
C LEU A 12 2.76 -20.57 7.77
N ILE A 13 2.65 -19.68 6.79
CA ILE A 13 2.79 -19.97 5.37
C ILE A 13 4.17 -19.48 4.91
N PRO A 14 5.12 -20.39 4.60
CA PRO A 14 6.49 -20.01 4.28
C PRO A 14 6.62 -19.18 2.99
N ASN A 15 5.78 -19.48 2.00
CA ASN A 15 5.77 -18.79 0.71
C ASN A 15 4.36 -18.33 0.36
N PRO A 16 3.98 -17.06 0.63
CA PRO A 16 2.67 -16.54 0.30
C PRO A 16 2.43 -16.34 -1.22
N ARG A 17 3.46 -16.51 -2.05
CA ARG A 17 3.36 -16.46 -3.51
C ARG A 17 2.92 -17.80 -4.12
N ASP A 18 3.05 -18.90 -3.37
CA ASP A 18 2.51 -20.21 -3.73
C ASP A 18 1.00 -20.23 -3.44
N LEU A 19 0.22 -19.71 -4.38
CA LEU A 19 -1.22 -19.54 -4.21
C LEU A 19 -1.96 -20.87 -3.94
N PRO A 20 -1.65 -21.99 -4.63
CA PRO A 20 -2.22 -23.30 -4.30
C PRO A 20 -1.96 -23.72 -2.86
N ALA A 21 -0.74 -23.55 -2.34
CA ALA A 21 -0.43 -23.85 -0.95
C ALA A 21 -1.21 -22.97 0.03
N VAL A 22 -1.29 -21.65 -0.23
CA VAL A 22 -2.09 -20.71 0.58
C VAL A 22 -3.56 -21.15 0.63
N ILE A 23 -4.16 -21.47 -0.51
CA ILE A 23 -5.57 -21.89 -0.62
C ILE A 23 -5.78 -23.22 0.12
N GLY A 24 -4.83 -24.16 0.02
CA GLY A 24 -4.85 -25.43 0.76
C GLY A 24 -4.90 -25.21 2.27
N GLU A 25 -4.06 -24.33 2.81
CA GLU A 25 -4.05 -24.00 4.23
C GLU A 25 -5.34 -23.27 4.67
N LEU A 26 -5.84 -22.33 3.86
CA LEU A 26 -7.11 -21.65 4.13
C LEU A 26 -8.30 -22.64 4.17
N ARG A 27 -8.34 -23.59 3.25
CA ARG A 27 -9.35 -24.66 3.22
C ARG A 27 -9.30 -25.52 4.47
N LYS A 28 -8.09 -25.95 4.86
CA LYS A 28 -7.85 -26.86 5.98
C LYS A 28 -8.17 -26.24 7.32
N TYR A 29 -7.70 -25.01 7.57
CA TYR A 29 -7.74 -24.41 8.89
C TYR A 29 -8.85 -23.38 9.09
N LYS A 30 -9.45 -22.87 8.01
CA LYS A 30 -10.52 -21.85 8.04
C LYS A 30 -10.24 -20.75 9.07
N PRO A 31 -9.16 -19.98 8.91
CA PRO A 31 -8.74 -18.99 9.91
C PRO A 31 -9.83 -17.94 10.16
N SER A 32 -9.90 -17.45 11.39
CA SER A 32 -10.80 -16.34 11.74
C SER A 32 -10.19 -14.95 11.47
N PHE A 33 -8.87 -14.87 11.33
CA PHE A 33 -8.12 -13.67 11.03
C PHE A 33 -7.11 -13.93 9.91
N PHE A 34 -7.08 -13.06 8.90
CA PHE A 34 -6.21 -13.20 7.74
C PHE A 34 -5.48 -11.86 7.44
N PRO A 35 -4.21 -11.71 7.83
CA PRO A 35 -3.40 -10.56 7.44
C PRO A 35 -2.70 -10.84 6.11
N ALA A 36 -2.74 -9.86 5.19
CA ALA A 36 -2.07 -9.98 3.90
C ALA A 36 -1.72 -8.60 3.31
N VAL A 37 -0.97 -8.64 2.20
CA VAL A 37 -0.73 -7.48 1.34
C VAL A 37 -1.75 -7.44 0.20
N ASN A 38 -1.95 -6.26 -0.41
CA ASN A 38 -2.91 -6.08 -1.52
C ASN A 38 -2.73 -7.10 -2.66
N THR A 39 -1.49 -7.39 -3.05
CA THR A 39 -1.20 -8.34 -4.14
C THR A 39 -1.71 -9.75 -3.84
N LEU A 40 -1.60 -10.22 -2.59
CA LEU A 40 -2.15 -11.52 -2.20
C LEU A 40 -3.68 -11.49 -2.16
N PHE A 41 -4.29 -10.44 -1.61
CA PHE A 41 -5.75 -10.27 -1.67
C PHE A 41 -6.26 -10.28 -3.11
N ASN A 42 -5.61 -9.52 -4.01
CA ASN A 42 -5.98 -9.46 -5.42
C ASN A 42 -5.83 -10.84 -6.12
N ALA A 43 -4.75 -11.56 -5.85
CA ALA A 43 -4.54 -12.89 -6.41
C ALA A 43 -5.62 -13.88 -5.94
N LEU A 44 -5.96 -13.87 -4.65
CA LEU A 44 -6.99 -14.74 -4.07
C LEU A 44 -8.38 -14.47 -4.66
N VAL A 45 -8.83 -13.21 -4.72
CA VAL A 45 -10.16 -12.87 -5.24
C VAL A 45 -10.31 -13.13 -6.74
N ASN A 46 -9.23 -13.26 -7.48
CA ASN A 46 -9.22 -13.64 -8.89
C ASN A 46 -9.07 -15.15 -9.12
N ASN A 47 -8.91 -15.96 -8.06
CA ASN A 47 -8.77 -17.42 -8.13
C ASN A 47 -10.10 -18.12 -7.90
N GLU A 48 -10.53 -18.98 -8.84
CA GLU A 48 -11.83 -19.65 -8.78
C GLU A 48 -11.93 -20.64 -7.60
N GLU A 49 -10.84 -21.33 -7.25
CA GLU A 49 -10.82 -22.27 -6.12
C GLU A 49 -11.00 -21.52 -4.79
N PHE A 50 -10.36 -20.36 -4.61
CA PHE A 50 -10.55 -19.52 -3.43
C PHE A 50 -11.99 -19.03 -3.29
N LYS A 51 -12.63 -18.63 -4.38
CA LYS A 51 -14.04 -18.16 -4.37
C LYS A 51 -15.04 -19.21 -3.88
N GLN A 52 -14.69 -20.49 -4.05
CA GLN A 52 -15.53 -21.62 -3.64
C GLN A 52 -15.28 -22.09 -2.21
N LEU A 53 -14.30 -21.50 -1.49
CA LEU A 53 -14.04 -21.86 -0.10
C LEU A 53 -15.18 -21.39 0.82
N ASP A 54 -15.33 -22.10 1.93
CA ASP A 54 -16.18 -21.68 3.04
C ASP A 54 -15.48 -20.59 3.86
N HIS A 55 -15.94 -19.36 3.72
CA HIS A 55 -15.41 -18.18 4.42
C HIS A 55 -16.17 -17.85 5.73
N SER A 56 -17.13 -18.66 6.16
CA SER A 56 -18.01 -18.36 7.31
C SER A 56 -17.26 -18.09 8.62
N ASN A 57 -16.10 -18.72 8.81
CA ASN A 57 -15.27 -18.52 10.01
C ASN A 57 -14.39 -17.27 9.94
N LEU A 58 -14.19 -16.67 8.77
CA LEU A 58 -13.38 -15.47 8.63
C LEU A 58 -14.09 -14.27 9.24
N LYS A 59 -13.53 -13.69 10.30
CA LYS A 59 -14.10 -12.55 11.03
C LYS A 59 -13.45 -11.23 10.67
N MET A 60 -12.15 -11.27 10.31
CA MET A 60 -11.39 -10.07 10.02
C MET A 60 -10.27 -10.36 9.01
N ALA A 61 -10.11 -9.48 8.04
CA ALA A 61 -8.95 -9.42 7.17
C ALA A 61 -8.23 -8.09 7.41
N MET A 62 -6.89 -8.13 7.47
CA MET A 62 -6.08 -6.94 7.71
C MET A 62 -5.09 -6.72 6.56
N GLY A 63 -5.20 -5.58 5.90
CA GLY A 63 -4.28 -5.13 4.88
C GLY A 63 -3.14 -4.32 5.49
N GLY A 64 -1.92 -4.58 5.05
CA GLY A 64 -0.76 -3.82 5.50
C GLY A 64 0.46 -4.03 4.61
N GLY A 65 1.53 -3.26 4.86
CA GLY A 65 2.77 -3.33 4.09
C GLY A 65 2.73 -2.63 2.73
N MET A 66 1.55 -2.41 2.17
CA MET A 66 1.26 -1.56 1.02
C MET A 66 -0.23 -1.17 1.04
N ALA A 67 -0.60 -0.11 0.30
CA ALA A 67 -1.99 0.31 0.20
C ALA A 67 -2.86 -0.81 -0.38
N VAL A 68 -4.06 -0.96 0.17
CA VAL A 68 -5.10 -1.83 -0.40
C VAL A 68 -5.91 -1.03 -1.40
N LEU A 69 -6.05 -1.55 -2.62
CA LEU A 69 -6.82 -0.89 -3.66
C LEU A 69 -8.33 -1.04 -3.38
N PRO A 70 -9.14 0.01 -3.62
CA PRO A 70 -10.59 -0.05 -3.44
C PRO A 70 -11.25 -1.18 -4.25
N SER A 71 -10.76 -1.43 -5.46
CA SER A 71 -11.24 -2.53 -6.32
C SER A 71 -10.98 -3.91 -5.68
N THR A 72 -9.79 -4.11 -5.10
CA THR A 72 -9.43 -5.35 -4.37
C THR A 72 -10.30 -5.51 -3.13
N ALA A 73 -10.50 -4.44 -2.35
CA ALA A 73 -11.32 -4.47 -1.14
C ALA A 73 -12.79 -4.80 -1.46
N ALA A 74 -13.36 -4.21 -2.52
CA ALA A 74 -14.70 -4.51 -2.98
C ALA A 74 -14.86 -5.97 -3.44
N ALA A 75 -13.89 -6.48 -4.21
CA ALA A 75 -13.88 -7.87 -4.66
C ALA A 75 -13.76 -8.84 -3.48
N TRP A 76 -12.90 -8.53 -2.50
CA TRP A 76 -12.75 -9.31 -1.27
C TRP A 76 -14.05 -9.40 -0.48
N LYS A 77 -14.72 -8.26 -0.23
CA LYS A 77 -16.02 -8.20 0.46
C LYS A 77 -17.08 -9.03 -0.27
N LYS A 78 -17.11 -8.97 -1.61
CA LYS A 78 -18.04 -9.74 -2.43
C LYS A 78 -17.83 -11.27 -2.30
N VAL A 79 -16.57 -11.72 -2.22
CA VAL A 79 -16.23 -13.15 -2.15
C VAL A 79 -16.37 -13.69 -0.73
N THR A 80 -15.88 -12.97 0.27
CA THR A 80 -15.74 -13.50 1.65
C THR A 80 -16.80 -13.01 2.63
N GLY A 81 -17.53 -11.95 2.28
CA GLY A 81 -18.47 -11.27 3.18
C GLY A 81 -17.80 -10.39 4.25
N THR A 82 -16.47 -10.39 4.35
CA THR A 82 -15.72 -9.56 5.30
C THR A 82 -15.06 -8.36 4.61
N ILE A 83 -14.76 -7.31 5.39
CA ILE A 83 -13.98 -6.19 4.88
C ILE A 83 -12.49 -6.38 5.15
N ILE A 84 -11.65 -5.67 4.40
CA ILE A 84 -10.24 -5.50 4.72
C ILE A 84 -10.10 -4.24 5.58
N ILE A 85 -9.53 -4.39 6.77
CA ILE A 85 -9.15 -3.29 7.66
C ILE A 85 -7.69 -2.98 7.38
N GLU A 86 -7.37 -1.72 7.08
CA GLU A 86 -5.99 -1.32 6.87
C GLU A 86 -5.32 -0.91 8.17
N GLY A 87 -4.04 -1.30 8.28
CA GLY A 87 -3.12 -0.83 9.30
C GLY A 87 -1.81 -0.38 8.66
N TYR A 88 -1.14 0.57 9.28
CA TYR A 88 0.11 1.13 8.81
C TYR A 88 1.20 1.02 9.88
N GLY A 89 2.40 0.81 9.38
CA GLY A 89 3.61 0.82 10.17
C GLY A 89 4.81 0.32 9.38
N LEU A 90 5.95 0.34 10.05
CA LEU A 90 7.27 0.02 9.50
C LEU A 90 7.99 -0.91 10.47
N SER A 91 9.12 -1.47 10.06
CA SER A 91 10.01 -2.21 10.97
C SER A 91 10.46 -1.31 12.13
N GLU A 92 10.66 -0.03 11.83
CA GLU A 92 11.02 1.03 12.76
C GLU A 92 9.94 1.34 13.82
N THR A 93 8.70 0.89 13.61
CA THR A 93 7.56 1.08 14.55
C THR A 93 7.04 -0.24 15.15
N SER A 94 7.73 -1.35 15.00
CA SER A 94 7.58 -2.67 15.66
C SER A 94 6.22 -3.38 15.62
N PRO A 95 5.49 -3.56 14.55
CA PRO A 95 5.54 -2.83 13.31
C PRO A 95 4.44 -1.76 13.17
N VAL A 96 3.33 -1.83 13.94
CA VAL A 96 2.10 -1.06 13.68
C VAL A 96 2.09 0.26 14.45
N ALA A 97 1.74 1.34 13.76
CA ALA A 97 1.58 2.66 14.35
C ALA A 97 0.12 3.16 14.32
N THR A 98 -0.59 2.87 13.21
CA THR A 98 -2.01 3.21 13.07
C THR A 98 -2.81 2.03 12.56
N ALA A 99 -4.10 1.98 12.86
CA ALA A 99 -5.01 1.00 12.29
C ALA A 99 -6.45 1.55 12.27
N ASN A 100 -7.24 1.08 11.31
CA ASN A 100 -8.68 1.28 11.37
C ASN A 100 -9.27 0.45 12.52
N PRO A 101 -10.27 0.97 13.25
CA PRO A 101 -10.93 0.23 14.32
C PRO A 101 -11.52 -1.10 13.81
N PRO A 102 -11.47 -2.18 14.61
CA PRO A 102 -12.05 -3.48 14.22
C PRO A 102 -13.59 -3.45 14.10
N THR A 103 -14.22 -2.40 14.58
CA THR A 103 -15.66 -2.13 14.43
C THR A 103 -16.03 -1.45 13.11
N THR A 104 -15.04 -1.12 12.26
CA THR A 104 -15.25 -0.55 10.93
C THR A 104 -16.09 -1.51 10.09
N THR A 105 -17.14 -1.01 9.43
CA THR A 105 -18.07 -1.79 8.62
C THR A 105 -17.88 -1.63 7.11
N GLU A 106 -17.09 -0.65 6.71
CA GLU A 106 -16.80 -0.33 5.31
C GLU A 106 -15.31 -0.09 5.11
N PHE A 107 -14.81 -0.38 3.91
CA PHE A 107 -13.44 -0.06 3.54
C PHE A 107 -13.28 1.47 3.48
N SER A 108 -12.34 2.00 4.25
CA SER A 108 -12.18 3.45 4.41
C SER A 108 -11.18 4.07 3.44
N GLY A 109 -10.22 3.29 2.91
CA GLY A 109 -9.07 3.79 2.16
C GLY A 109 -8.13 4.66 2.99
N THR A 110 -8.21 4.53 4.33
CA THR A 110 -7.33 5.20 5.29
C THR A 110 -6.51 4.19 6.07
N ILE A 111 -5.38 4.60 6.59
CA ILE A 111 -4.56 3.78 7.49
C ILE A 111 -5.04 3.85 8.95
N GLY A 112 -6.19 4.48 9.18
CA GLY A 112 -6.86 4.56 10.48
C GLY A 112 -6.32 5.66 11.38
N ILE A 113 -6.46 5.41 12.68
CA ILE A 113 -6.07 6.32 13.77
C ILE A 113 -4.84 5.77 14.51
N PRO A 114 -4.08 6.60 15.24
CA PRO A 114 -2.95 6.14 16.06
C PRO A 114 -3.36 5.05 17.06
N LEU A 115 -2.48 4.07 17.24
CA LEU A 115 -2.64 3.08 18.30
C LEU A 115 -2.46 3.71 19.70
N PRO A 116 -2.96 3.08 20.78
CA PRO A 116 -2.75 3.55 22.14
C PRO A 116 -1.28 3.87 22.43
N LEU A 117 -1.01 5.00 23.10
CA LEU A 117 0.32 5.52 23.43
C LEU A 117 1.18 5.90 22.21
N THR A 118 0.58 6.01 21.03
CA THR A 118 1.26 6.41 19.80
C THR A 118 0.76 7.80 19.40
N GLU A 119 1.69 8.69 19.13
CA GLU A 119 1.43 10.01 18.56
C GLU A 119 1.83 10.00 17.09
N VAL A 120 0.98 10.55 16.25
CA VAL A 120 1.23 10.68 14.81
C VAL A 120 0.90 12.10 14.40
N THR A 121 1.83 12.76 13.75
CA THR A 121 1.67 14.11 13.19
C THR A 121 2.15 14.15 11.74
N LEU A 122 1.84 15.23 11.04
CA LEU A 122 2.28 15.49 9.67
C LEU A 122 3.21 16.69 9.69
N LEU A 123 4.46 16.51 9.25
CA LEU A 123 5.48 17.56 9.25
C LEU A 123 5.82 18.02 7.83
N ASP A 124 6.04 19.31 7.67
CA ASP A 124 6.65 19.89 6.47
C ASP A 124 8.17 19.59 6.41
N ASP A 125 8.85 20.15 5.40
CA ASP A 125 10.29 19.96 5.23
C ASP A 125 11.11 20.67 6.30
N ASP A 126 10.57 21.74 6.89
CA ASP A 126 11.18 22.52 7.97
C ASP A 126 10.94 21.90 9.36
N GLY A 127 10.10 20.86 9.44
CA GLY A 127 9.76 20.14 10.68
C GLY A 127 8.59 20.76 11.45
N ASN A 128 7.84 21.68 10.85
CA ASN A 128 6.63 22.25 11.45
C ASN A 128 5.43 21.37 11.15
N GLU A 129 4.47 21.31 12.07
CA GLU A 129 3.20 20.63 11.85
C GLU A 129 2.36 21.36 10.79
N VAL A 130 1.85 20.62 9.80
CA VAL A 130 1.01 21.19 8.75
C VAL A 130 -0.45 21.35 9.22
N ALA A 131 -1.21 22.22 8.54
CA ALA A 131 -2.61 22.42 8.88
C ALA A 131 -3.47 21.18 8.55
N LEU A 132 -4.61 21.04 9.23
CA LEU A 132 -5.55 19.96 9.01
C LEU A 132 -6.00 19.91 7.54
N GLY A 133 -5.85 18.74 6.92
CA GLY A 133 -6.17 18.50 5.51
C GLY A 133 -5.03 18.82 4.54
N GLU A 134 -3.94 19.41 4.99
CA GLU A 134 -2.73 19.58 4.20
C GLU A 134 -1.86 18.34 4.20
N GLN A 135 -1.00 18.22 3.19
CA GLN A 135 -0.06 17.12 3.05
C GLN A 135 1.20 17.39 3.87
N GLY A 136 1.67 16.36 4.59
CA GLY A 136 2.93 16.40 5.31
C GLY A 136 3.53 15.01 5.44
N GLU A 137 4.79 14.95 5.85
CA GLU A 137 5.47 13.69 6.13
C GLU A 137 4.93 13.09 7.43
N ILE A 138 4.41 11.87 7.36
CA ILE A 138 3.94 11.13 8.54
C ILE A 138 5.10 10.94 9.49
N SER A 139 4.96 11.46 10.70
CA SER A 139 5.98 11.40 11.75
C SER A 139 5.39 10.78 13.01
N ILE A 140 6.10 9.84 13.62
CA ILE A 140 5.56 8.93 14.63
C ILE A 140 6.42 8.98 15.91
N ARG A 141 5.75 9.13 17.05
CA ARG A 141 6.37 8.99 18.37
C ARG A 141 5.58 7.99 19.20
N GLY A 142 6.26 7.09 19.90
CA GLY A 142 5.61 6.09 20.74
C GLY A 142 6.58 5.04 21.25
N PRO A 143 6.16 4.21 22.22
CA PRO A 143 7.02 3.21 22.85
C PRO A 143 7.51 2.11 21.90
N GLN A 144 6.84 1.90 20.78
CA GLN A 144 7.21 0.91 19.77
C GLN A 144 8.19 1.44 18.72
N VAL A 145 8.49 2.76 18.71
CA VAL A 145 9.44 3.35 17.78
C VAL A 145 10.86 2.89 18.16
N MET A 146 11.64 2.50 17.16
CA MET A 146 13.01 2.07 17.34
C MET A 146 13.88 3.14 18.01
N LYS A 147 14.92 2.74 18.70
CA LYS A 147 15.93 3.66 19.26
C LYS A 147 16.86 4.24 18.19
N GLY A 148 16.97 3.57 17.04
CA GLY A 148 17.83 3.96 15.93
C GLY A 148 18.29 2.77 15.11
N TYR A 149 18.95 3.05 14.00
CA TYR A 149 19.55 2.04 13.14
C TYR A 149 20.86 1.51 13.74
N TRP A 150 21.04 0.20 13.76
CA TRP A 150 22.21 -0.46 14.32
C TRP A 150 23.49 0.01 13.62
N ASN A 151 24.45 0.51 14.41
CA ASN A 151 25.72 1.07 13.95
C ASN A 151 25.61 2.17 12.86
N ARG A 152 24.46 2.86 12.80
CA ARG A 152 24.21 3.94 11.83
C ARG A 152 23.62 5.18 12.53
N PRO A 153 24.40 5.84 13.42
CA PRO A 153 23.93 7.05 14.09
C PRO A 153 23.68 8.20 13.11
N ASP A 154 24.45 8.25 12.02
CA ASP A 154 24.30 9.18 10.91
C ASP A 154 22.93 9.07 10.21
N GLU A 155 22.48 7.84 9.93
CA GLU A 155 21.17 7.61 9.34
C GLU A 155 20.03 7.82 10.36
N THR A 156 20.28 7.47 11.60
CA THR A 156 19.31 7.71 12.68
C THR A 156 19.03 9.20 12.86
N ALA A 157 20.08 10.04 12.86
CA ALA A 157 19.96 11.49 12.99
C ALA A 157 19.17 12.15 11.83
N LYS A 158 19.12 11.53 10.64
CA LYS A 158 18.37 12.04 9.50
C LYS A 158 16.85 11.83 9.63
N VAL A 159 16.42 10.86 10.42
CA VAL A 159 15.02 10.43 10.51
C VAL A 159 14.39 10.70 11.87
N MET A 160 15.18 11.07 12.89
CA MET A 160 14.68 11.41 14.21
C MET A 160 14.68 12.93 14.41
N THR A 161 13.53 13.48 14.78
CA THR A 161 13.43 14.90 15.16
C THR A 161 13.98 15.12 16.59
N ALA A 162 14.28 16.37 16.93
CA ALA A 162 14.81 16.71 18.27
C ALA A 162 13.82 16.41 19.41
N ASP A 163 12.52 16.44 19.13
CA ASP A 163 11.41 16.14 20.05
C ASP A 163 10.97 14.66 20.01
N GLY A 164 11.72 13.81 19.29
CA GLY A 164 11.60 12.35 19.33
C GLY A 164 10.59 11.74 18.35
N TYR A 165 10.16 12.46 17.33
CA TYR A 165 9.40 11.86 16.23
C TYR A 165 10.32 11.17 15.22
N PHE A 166 9.90 10.01 14.77
CA PHE A 166 10.50 9.29 13.65
C PHE A 166 9.82 9.72 12.35
N ARG A 167 10.56 10.30 11.42
CA ARG A 167 10.11 10.69 10.07
C ARG A 167 10.12 9.48 9.16
N THR A 168 8.95 9.10 8.65
CA THR A 168 8.78 7.81 7.95
C THR A 168 9.19 7.84 6.48
N GLY A 169 9.27 9.02 5.87
CA GLY A 169 9.43 9.19 4.44
C GLY A 169 8.13 8.94 3.65
N ASP A 170 7.02 8.66 4.31
CA ASP A 170 5.70 8.52 3.71
C ASP A 170 4.93 9.84 3.88
N VAL A 171 4.34 10.36 2.79
CA VAL A 171 3.50 11.57 2.78
C VAL A 171 2.06 11.17 3.03
N GLY A 172 1.37 11.89 3.89
CA GLY A 172 -0.02 11.64 4.21
C GLY A 172 -0.84 12.90 4.40
N VAL A 173 -2.12 12.69 4.64
CA VAL A 173 -3.09 13.70 5.08
C VAL A 173 -3.86 13.15 6.26
N VAL A 174 -4.41 14.03 7.09
CA VAL A 174 -5.31 13.67 8.18
C VAL A 174 -6.65 14.37 7.98
N ASP A 175 -7.76 13.65 8.16
CA ASP A 175 -9.10 14.23 8.07
C ASP A 175 -9.57 14.79 9.43
N SER A 176 -10.71 15.49 9.43
CA SER A 176 -11.29 16.11 10.63
C SER A 176 -11.71 15.10 11.72
N ARG A 177 -11.73 13.81 11.42
CA ARG A 177 -12.03 12.72 12.37
C ARG A 177 -10.76 12.12 12.95
N GLY A 178 -9.57 12.59 12.53
CA GLY A 178 -8.28 12.06 12.94
C GLY A 178 -7.83 10.81 12.20
N TYR A 179 -8.44 10.47 11.05
CA TYR A 179 -8.02 9.36 10.22
C TYR A 179 -6.93 9.79 9.26
N PHE A 180 -5.82 9.05 9.26
CA PHE A 180 -4.70 9.28 8.37
C PHE A 180 -4.89 8.52 7.06
N LYS A 181 -4.50 9.13 5.96
CA LYS A 181 -4.41 8.51 4.63
C LYS A 181 -3.02 8.73 4.07
N ILE A 182 -2.37 7.68 3.58
CA ILE A 182 -1.12 7.80 2.84
C ILE A 182 -1.45 8.32 1.44
N VAL A 183 -0.68 9.32 1.02
CA VAL A 183 -0.69 9.83 -0.35
C VAL A 183 0.32 9.04 -1.20
N ASP A 184 1.59 9.04 -0.78
CA ASP A 184 2.66 8.22 -1.38
C ASP A 184 3.96 8.31 -0.55
N ARG A 185 5.05 7.78 -1.12
CA ARG A 185 6.39 7.96 -0.58
C ARG A 185 7.06 9.21 -1.13
N LYS A 186 7.66 10.00 -0.25
CA LYS A 186 8.39 11.22 -0.62
C LYS A 186 9.43 10.96 -1.74
N LYS A 187 10.17 9.85 -1.65
CA LYS A 187 11.19 9.46 -2.63
C LYS A 187 10.65 8.90 -3.95
N ASP A 188 9.38 8.54 -4.02
CA ASP A 188 8.74 7.98 -5.21
C ASP A 188 7.91 9.02 -5.97
N MET A 189 7.71 10.21 -5.37
CA MET A 189 7.05 11.35 -6.00
C MET A 189 7.72 11.71 -7.32
N ILE A 190 6.91 11.98 -8.33
CA ILE A 190 7.32 12.36 -9.68
C ILE A 190 7.14 13.87 -9.83
N LEU A 191 8.19 14.58 -10.20
CA LEU A 191 8.12 16.04 -10.36
C LEU A 191 7.85 16.39 -11.84
N VAL A 192 6.57 16.59 -12.19
CA VAL A 192 6.15 16.89 -13.55
C VAL A 192 5.93 18.39 -13.72
N SER A 193 6.82 19.09 -14.40
CA SER A 193 6.73 20.56 -14.63
C SER A 193 6.49 21.37 -13.34
N GLY A 194 7.09 20.95 -12.22
CA GLY A 194 6.92 21.57 -10.91
C GLY A 194 5.72 21.07 -10.10
N PHE A 195 4.89 20.19 -10.65
CA PHE A 195 3.78 19.58 -9.93
C PHE A 195 4.19 18.26 -9.29
N ASN A 196 3.81 18.07 -8.03
CA ASN A 196 3.97 16.80 -7.33
C ASN A 196 2.94 15.79 -7.84
N VAL A 197 3.40 14.73 -8.46
CA VAL A 197 2.58 13.64 -8.96
C VAL A 197 2.92 12.37 -8.18
N TYR A 198 1.92 11.74 -7.62
CA TYR A 198 2.09 10.56 -6.80
C TYR A 198 1.76 9.30 -7.60
N PRO A 199 2.71 8.36 -7.74
CA PRO A 199 2.48 7.08 -8.41
C PRO A 199 1.24 6.34 -7.97
N SER A 200 0.96 6.31 -6.67
CA SER A 200 -0.19 5.61 -6.10
C SER A 200 -1.53 6.12 -6.62
N GLU A 201 -1.67 7.42 -6.89
CA GLU A 201 -2.89 7.99 -7.46
C GLU A 201 -3.13 7.49 -8.89
N ILE A 202 -2.06 7.40 -9.69
CA ILE A 202 -2.15 6.87 -11.04
C ILE A 202 -2.48 5.37 -11.00
N GLU A 203 -1.81 4.63 -10.12
CA GLU A 203 -2.02 3.19 -9.94
C GLU A 203 -3.46 2.88 -9.49
N GLU A 204 -4.03 3.67 -8.58
CA GLU A 204 -5.41 3.51 -8.10
C GLU A 204 -6.41 3.64 -9.25
N VAL A 205 -6.23 4.64 -10.12
CA VAL A 205 -7.09 4.85 -11.29
C VAL A 205 -6.94 3.70 -12.28
N LEU A 206 -5.72 3.35 -12.66
CA LEU A 206 -5.46 2.32 -13.67
C LEU A 206 -5.84 0.90 -13.21
N ALA A 207 -5.78 0.62 -11.91
CA ALA A 207 -6.22 -0.65 -11.34
C ALA A 207 -7.74 -0.89 -11.46
N GLN A 208 -8.53 0.16 -11.74
CA GLN A 208 -9.96 0.03 -11.98
C GLN A 208 -10.29 -0.39 -13.42
N HIS A 209 -9.31 -0.34 -14.33
CA HIS A 209 -9.51 -0.77 -15.71
C HIS A 209 -9.73 -2.29 -15.78
N PRO A 210 -10.81 -2.78 -16.43
CA PRO A 210 -11.24 -4.19 -16.37
C PRO A 210 -10.21 -5.19 -16.91
N LYS A 211 -9.32 -4.74 -17.81
CA LYS A 211 -8.28 -5.56 -18.44
C LYS A 211 -6.91 -5.49 -17.73
N VAL A 212 -6.78 -4.71 -16.65
CA VAL A 212 -5.54 -4.59 -15.85
C VAL A 212 -5.60 -5.55 -14.68
N LEU A 213 -4.55 -6.34 -14.48
CA LEU A 213 -4.38 -7.22 -13.32
C LEU A 213 -3.56 -6.53 -12.23
N GLU A 214 -2.40 -5.98 -12.61
CA GLU A 214 -1.51 -5.23 -11.72
C GLU A 214 -0.93 -4.03 -12.47
N VAL A 215 -0.63 -2.97 -11.74
CA VAL A 215 -0.02 -1.77 -12.28
C VAL A 215 0.97 -1.17 -11.29
N ALA A 216 2.07 -0.64 -11.80
CA ALA A 216 3.02 0.18 -11.06
C ALA A 216 3.42 1.39 -11.89
N ALA A 217 3.60 2.54 -11.25
CA ALA A 217 4.05 3.76 -11.88
C ALA A 217 5.39 4.22 -11.30
N ILE A 218 6.25 4.76 -12.15
CA ILE A 218 7.49 5.46 -11.76
C ILE A 218 7.65 6.74 -12.55
N GLY A 219 8.45 7.68 -12.01
CA GLY A 219 8.98 8.80 -12.78
C GLY A 219 10.12 8.36 -13.69
N VAL A 220 10.12 8.86 -14.93
CA VAL A 220 11.24 8.76 -15.85
C VAL A 220 11.61 10.15 -16.37
N PRO A 221 12.91 10.43 -16.67
CA PRO A 221 13.35 11.71 -17.16
C PRO A 221 12.62 12.14 -18.44
N ASP A 222 12.28 13.42 -18.55
CA ASP A 222 11.69 14.05 -19.73
C ASP A 222 12.29 15.45 -19.92
N GLU A 223 12.76 15.75 -21.12
CA GLU A 223 13.47 17.00 -21.42
C GLU A 223 12.62 18.28 -21.20
N LYS A 224 11.29 18.16 -21.35
CA LYS A 224 10.38 19.31 -21.26
C LYS A 224 9.77 19.47 -19.86
N SER A 225 9.52 18.36 -19.19
CA SER A 225 8.73 18.33 -17.94
C SER A 225 9.56 17.99 -16.70
N GLY A 226 10.88 17.75 -16.87
CA GLY A 226 11.75 17.20 -15.84
C GLY A 226 11.55 15.68 -15.70
N GLU A 227 10.38 15.27 -15.23
CA GLU A 227 9.96 13.87 -15.21
C GLU A 227 8.55 13.71 -15.80
N VAL A 228 8.24 12.48 -16.20
CA VAL A 228 6.88 12.07 -16.60
C VAL A 228 6.58 10.66 -16.06
N PRO A 229 5.30 10.32 -15.80
CA PRO A 229 4.93 9.00 -15.35
C PRO A 229 5.10 7.96 -16.47
N LYS A 230 5.71 6.81 -16.11
CA LYS A 230 5.76 5.58 -16.91
C LYS A 230 5.04 4.47 -16.15
N LEU A 231 4.18 3.73 -16.85
CA LEU A 231 3.44 2.59 -16.31
C LEU A 231 4.10 1.28 -16.69
N PHE A 232 4.05 0.34 -15.74
CA PHE A 232 4.31 -1.07 -15.92
C PHE A 232 3.03 -1.83 -15.58
N ILE A 233 2.52 -2.63 -16.52
CA ILE A 233 1.20 -3.26 -16.41
C ILE A 233 1.31 -4.75 -16.65
N VAL A 234 0.72 -5.54 -15.75
CA VAL A 234 0.38 -6.95 -15.97
C VAL A 234 -1.04 -7.01 -16.48
N LYS A 235 -1.22 -7.60 -17.66
CA LYS A 235 -2.53 -7.71 -18.31
C LYS A 235 -3.38 -8.79 -17.63
N LYS A 236 -4.63 -8.47 -17.35
CA LYS A 236 -5.68 -9.45 -17.03
C LYS A 236 -6.30 -10.01 -18.31
N ASP A 237 -6.43 -9.20 -19.34
CA ASP A 237 -6.90 -9.55 -20.69
C ASP A 237 -5.82 -9.18 -21.70
N GLN A 238 -5.36 -10.17 -22.48
CA GLN A 238 -4.27 -10.00 -23.44
C GLN A 238 -4.60 -9.01 -24.58
N SER A 239 -5.89 -8.71 -24.80
CA SER A 239 -6.32 -7.72 -25.79
C SER A 239 -6.04 -6.26 -25.40
N LEU A 240 -5.60 -5.99 -24.14
CA LEU A 240 -5.30 -4.64 -23.67
C LEU A 240 -4.16 -4.02 -24.49
N THR A 241 -4.40 -2.82 -25.04
CA THR A 241 -3.40 -2.07 -25.81
C THR A 241 -2.90 -0.85 -25.07
N THR A 242 -1.75 -0.31 -25.51
CA THR A 242 -1.19 0.94 -24.97
C THR A 242 -2.15 2.10 -25.16
N GLU A 243 -2.79 2.18 -26.31
CA GLU A 243 -3.75 3.23 -26.67
C GLU A 243 -4.96 3.22 -25.74
N GLU A 244 -5.49 2.03 -25.40
CA GLU A 244 -6.59 1.88 -24.44
C GLU A 244 -6.19 2.38 -23.05
N VAL A 245 -4.98 2.02 -22.58
CA VAL A 245 -4.45 2.46 -21.28
C VAL A 245 -4.32 3.98 -21.22
N LEU A 246 -3.70 4.57 -22.25
CA LEU A 246 -3.49 6.02 -22.32
C LEU A 246 -4.81 6.79 -22.46
N ALA A 247 -5.77 6.26 -23.22
CA ALA A 247 -7.10 6.86 -23.35
C ALA A 247 -7.85 6.82 -22.01
N TYR A 248 -7.79 5.70 -21.30
CA TYR A 248 -8.39 5.56 -19.97
C TYR A 248 -7.76 6.50 -18.94
N ALA A 249 -6.43 6.59 -18.92
CA ALA A 249 -5.72 7.55 -18.08
C ALA A 249 -6.14 8.99 -18.35
N LYS A 250 -6.23 9.39 -19.63
CA LYS A 250 -6.62 10.75 -20.05
C LYS A 250 -8.06 11.11 -19.65
N GLN A 251 -8.95 10.14 -19.57
CA GLN A 251 -10.35 10.36 -19.16
C GLN A 251 -10.47 10.52 -17.62
N ASN A 252 -9.58 9.93 -16.84
CA ASN A 252 -9.72 9.79 -15.39
C ASN A 252 -8.64 10.54 -14.58
N LEU A 253 -7.60 11.09 -15.23
CA LEU A 253 -6.50 11.81 -14.59
C LEU A 253 -6.36 13.22 -15.17
N THR A 254 -5.89 14.14 -14.34
CA THR A 254 -5.47 15.47 -14.81
C THR A 254 -4.25 15.36 -15.74
N GLY A 255 -4.15 16.22 -16.75
CA GLY A 255 -3.19 16.11 -17.83
C GLY A 255 -1.74 15.87 -17.44
N TYR A 256 -1.22 16.57 -16.41
CA TYR A 256 0.16 16.39 -15.92
C TYR A 256 0.38 15.07 -15.18
N LYS A 257 -0.69 14.37 -14.73
CA LYS A 257 -0.65 13.04 -14.12
C LYS A 257 -0.75 11.91 -15.15
N CYS A 258 -1.11 12.24 -16.41
CA CYS A 258 -1.25 11.23 -17.44
C CYS A 258 0.11 10.60 -17.79
N PRO A 259 0.21 9.26 -17.82
CA PRO A 259 1.44 8.57 -18.22
C PRO A 259 1.76 8.83 -19.69
N ARG A 260 3.06 8.93 -19.99
CA ARG A 260 3.54 9.01 -21.39
C ARG A 260 4.00 7.67 -21.94
N TYR A 261 4.41 6.77 -21.06
CA TYR A 261 4.96 5.48 -21.44
C TYR A 261 4.20 4.36 -20.76
N VAL A 262 3.96 3.28 -21.49
CA VAL A 262 3.36 2.05 -20.98
C VAL A 262 4.22 0.88 -21.41
N GLU A 263 4.58 0.03 -20.46
CA GLU A 263 5.30 -1.22 -20.69
C GLU A 263 4.46 -2.36 -20.12
N PHE A 264 4.25 -3.40 -20.92
CA PHE A 264 3.57 -4.61 -20.46
C PHE A 264 4.58 -5.63 -20.00
N MET A 265 4.29 -6.28 -18.87
CA MET A 265 5.12 -7.29 -18.25
C MET A 265 4.29 -8.52 -17.93
N ASP A 266 4.91 -9.69 -17.85
CA ASP A 266 4.27 -10.91 -17.38
C ASP A 266 4.07 -10.89 -15.86
N GLU A 267 5.01 -10.30 -15.12
CA GLU A 267 4.96 -10.13 -13.67
C GLU A 267 5.72 -8.85 -13.26
N LEU A 268 5.18 -8.09 -12.30
CA LEU A 268 5.89 -6.99 -11.67
C LEU A 268 6.95 -7.52 -10.67
N PRO A 269 8.11 -6.86 -10.54
CA PRO A 269 9.11 -7.25 -9.54
C PRO A 269 8.55 -7.10 -8.12
N LYS A 270 8.63 -8.19 -7.34
CA LYS A 270 8.10 -8.26 -5.98
C LYS A 270 9.13 -8.74 -4.98
N SER A 271 9.01 -8.29 -3.75
CA SER A 271 9.74 -8.86 -2.61
C SER A 271 9.22 -10.27 -2.28
N ASN A 272 9.93 -10.97 -1.39
CA ASN A 272 9.52 -12.30 -0.91
C ASN A 272 8.12 -12.31 -0.26
N VAL A 273 7.67 -11.17 0.25
CA VAL A 273 6.33 -11.00 0.85
C VAL A 273 5.30 -10.45 -0.14
N GLY A 274 5.62 -10.37 -1.44
CA GLY A 274 4.71 -9.95 -2.49
C GLY A 274 4.54 -8.43 -2.68
N LYS A 275 5.38 -7.59 -2.04
CA LYS A 275 5.36 -6.14 -2.21
C LYS A 275 6.06 -5.73 -3.51
N ILE A 276 5.40 -4.92 -4.33
CA ILE A 276 5.97 -4.38 -5.58
C ILE A 276 7.22 -3.54 -5.28
N LEU A 277 8.30 -3.79 -6.03
CA LEU A 277 9.61 -3.15 -5.87
C LEU A 277 9.84 -2.12 -6.97
N ARG A 278 9.30 -0.90 -6.83
CA ARG A 278 9.48 0.18 -7.81
C ARG A 278 10.96 0.49 -8.11
N LYS A 279 11.87 0.27 -7.15
CA LYS A 279 13.32 0.44 -7.35
C LYS A 279 13.88 -0.44 -8.48
N ASP A 280 13.31 -1.63 -8.67
CA ASP A 280 13.78 -2.57 -9.70
C ASP A 280 13.20 -2.23 -11.08
N LEU A 281 12.09 -1.46 -11.14
CA LEU A 281 11.54 -0.89 -12.37
C LEU A 281 12.30 0.33 -12.88
N ARG A 282 13.11 0.98 -12.03
CA ARG A 282 13.95 2.14 -12.39
C ARG A 282 15.30 1.77 -13.00
N LYS A 283 15.68 0.50 -12.95
CA LYS A 283 16.92 0.02 -13.58
C LYS A 283 16.73 0.01 -15.11
N PRO A 284 17.69 0.47 -15.91
CA PRO A 284 17.67 0.22 -17.35
C PRO A 284 17.68 -1.29 -17.59
N ALA A 285 16.87 -1.73 -18.55
CA ALA A 285 16.80 -3.11 -19.01
C ALA A 285 18.13 -3.54 -19.65
#